data_d1b3e22af818c0335b3054596a908008
#
_entry.id   d1b3e22af818c0335b3054596a908008
#
_cell.length_a   1.000
_cell.length_b   1.000
_cell.length_c   1.000
_cell.angle_alpha   90.00
_cell.angle_beta   90.00
_cell.angle_gamma   90.00
#
_symmetry.space_group_name_H-M   'P 1'
#
loop_
_entity.id
_entity.type
_entity.pdbx_description
1 polymer ?
#
loop_
_entity_poly.entity_id
_entity_poly.type
_entity_poly.pdbx_seq_one_letter_code
_entity_poly.pdbx_strand_id
1 'polypeptide(L)'
;MANKGDDVTQGSIESGEFRAALSTFATGVTIVTAREQSGEPVGMTASSFNSVSMDPPLILWSVTKSALSAPVFKETAHFAVHVLASSQVELSNRFARSGSDKFAGLTYTSNAAGCPVLPGCIARFDCNTWQVYEGGDHWIIVGEVVNLVKHNDEGLVFCDGSYAIANPIAATRQTPATQGGSEESPVDNLLLYNLARATRQMSDRFHQAVRSSGLTVPAWRVLASLYGQTARQLPDLANRTFIEKEILTDLLQLLKEEGLCELQYNDGELMAVGTQAGHERVQHLFALGAEQEKSALAHTGDQGLSDLIALLAEVVRNTSEESLAHGRS
;
A
#
# COMPACT_ATOMS: atom_id res chain seq x y z
N MET A 1 -35.23 20.89 32.84
CA MET A 1 -34.40 21.31 31.68
C MET A 1 -34.19 20.08 30.81
N ALA A 2 -34.93 20.01 29.72
CA ALA A 2 -34.92 18.84 28.82
C ALA A 2 -33.69 18.89 27.95
N ASN A 3 -32.97 17.75 27.95
CA ASN A 3 -31.79 17.51 27.10
C ASN A 3 -32.28 17.37 25.66
N LYS A 4 -31.92 18.31 24.78
CA LYS A 4 -32.15 18.17 23.35
C LYS A 4 -31.21 17.06 22.85
N GLY A 5 -31.77 15.89 22.55
CA GLY A 5 -31.08 14.87 21.79
C GLY A 5 -30.77 15.41 20.39
N ASP A 6 -29.52 15.31 19.97
CA ASP A 6 -29.08 15.55 18.61
C ASP A 6 -29.79 14.52 17.72
N ASP A 7 -30.75 15.00 16.96
CA ASP A 7 -31.45 14.25 15.92
C ASP A 7 -30.45 14.12 14.75
N VAL A 8 -29.66 13.04 14.74
CA VAL A 8 -28.81 12.67 13.61
C VAL A 8 -29.75 12.29 12.48
N THR A 9 -30.09 13.27 11.63
CA THR A 9 -30.71 13.00 10.34
C THR A 9 -29.84 11.97 9.59
N GLN A 10 -30.38 10.76 9.42
CA GLN A 10 -29.80 9.72 8.57
C GLN A 10 -29.79 10.21 7.11
N GLY A 11 -28.77 11.01 6.75
CA GLY A 11 -28.41 11.25 5.37
C GLY A 11 -27.90 9.93 4.77
N SER A 12 -28.27 9.62 3.54
CA SER A 12 -27.71 8.48 2.82
C SER A 12 -26.19 8.68 2.72
N ILE A 13 -25.43 7.73 3.28
CA ILE A 13 -23.96 7.75 3.19
C ILE A 13 -23.60 7.62 1.70
N GLU A 14 -22.87 8.59 1.17
CA GLU A 14 -22.37 8.53 -0.20
C GLU A 14 -21.33 7.40 -0.35
N SER A 15 -21.46 6.61 -1.41
CA SER A 15 -20.60 5.43 -1.62
C SER A 15 -19.12 5.79 -1.74
N GLY A 16 -18.79 6.99 -2.25
CA GLY A 16 -17.42 7.51 -2.33
C GLY A 16 -16.83 7.84 -0.95
N GLU A 17 -17.59 8.53 -0.11
CA GLU A 17 -17.20 8.87 1.26
C GLU A 17 -17.01 7.61 2.12
N PHE A 18 -17.93 6.66 2.00
CA PHE A 18 -17.83 5.39 2.71
C PHE A 18 -16.59 4.61 2.31
N ARG A 19 -16.30 4.52 1.00
CA ARG A 19 -15.08 3.86 0.50
C ARG A 19 -13.81 4.58 0.97
N ALA A 20 -13.78 5.90 0.95
CA ALA A 20 -12.64 6.68 1.45
C ALA A 20 -12.41 6.44 2.95
N ALA A 21 -13.47 6.38 3.76
CA ALA A 21 -13.35 6.06 5.16
C ALA A 21 -12.83 4.62 5.39
N LEU A 22 -13.32 3.63 4.63
CA LEU A 22 -12.84 2.26 4.71
C LEU A 22 -11.36 2.12 4.30
N SER A 23 -10.88 2.91 3.33
CA SER A 23 -9.49 2.84 2.85
C SER A 23 -8.46 3.24 3.91
N THR A 24 -8.86 3.99 4.94
CA THR A 24 -7.98 4.35 6.07
C THR A 24 -7.63 3.16 6.96
N PHE A 25 -8.37 2.05 6.85
CA PHE A 25 -8.09 0.83 7.61
C PHE A 25 -7.02 0.01 6.89
N ALA A 26 -5.78 0.10 7.38
CA ALA A 26 -4.67 -0.67 6.84
C ALA A 26 -4.91 -2.17 7.00
N THR A 27 -4.85 -2.91 5.90
CA THR A 27 -5.03 -4.36 5.87
C THR A 27 -3.79 -5.06 5.33
N GLY A 28 -3.61 -6.34 5.66
CA GLY A 28 -2.76 -7.20 4.86
C GLY A 28 -3.38 -7.45 3.49
N VAL A 29 -2.57 -7.90 2.54
CA VAL A 29 -3.03 -8.28 1.20
C VAL A 29 -2.97 -9.77 1.06
N THR A 30 -4.07 -10.37 0.61
CA THR A 30 -4.15 -11.81 0.38
C THR A 30 -4.57 -12.15 -1.04
N ILE A 31 -4.18 -13.34 -1.52
CA ILE A 31 -4.79 -13.98 -2.68
C ILE A 31 -5.48 -15.24 -2.20
N VAL A 32 -6.77 -15.35 -2.52
CA VAL A 32 -7.54 -16.57 -2.26
C VAL A 32 -7.61 -17.38 -3.54
N THR A 33 -7.32 -18.68 -3.45
CA THR A 33 -7.33 -19.62 -4.58
C THR A 33 -8.25 -20.80 -4.31
N ALA A 34 -8.90 -21.28 -5.37
CA ALA A 34 -9.70 -22.52 -5.38
C ALA A 34 -9.64 -23.17 -6.76
N ARG A 35 -10.38 -24.25 -6.96
CA ARG A 35 -10.62 -24.84 -8.28
C ARG A 35 -12.11 -24.86 -8.59
N GLU A 36 -12.40 -24.66 -9.84
CA GLU A 36 -13.72 -24.98 -10.39
C GLU A 36 -13.97 -26.48 -10.41
N GLN A 37 -15.22 -26.88 -10.57
CA GLN A 37 -15.58 -28.28 -10.78
C GLN A 37 -14.93 -28.87 -12.05
N SER A 38 -14.64 -28.04 -13.04
CA SER A 38 -13.89 -28.38 -14.25
C SER A 38 -12.41 -28.72 -14.00
N GLY A 39 -11.90 -28.36 -12.81
CA GLY A 39 -10.48 -28.47 -12.45
C GLY A 39 -9.67 -27.19 -12.77
N GLU A 40 -10.26 -26.19 -13.40
CA GLU A 40 -9.58 -24.93 -13.70
C GLU A 40 -9.27 -24.13 -12.42
N PRO A 41 -8.07 -23.52 -12.32
CA PRO A 41 -7.69 -22.73 -11.17
C PRO A 41 -8.39 -21.38 -11.19
N VAL A 42 -8.89 -20.95 -10.04
CA VAL A 42 -9.42 -19.61 -9.83
C VAL A 42 -8.69 -18.92 -8.67
N GLY A 43 -8.59 -17.61 -8.76
CA GLY A 43 -7.98 -16.81 -7.70
C GLY A 43 -8.37 -15.34 -7.79
N MET A 44 -8.31 -14.66 -6.63
CA MET A 44 -8.52 -13.24 -6.55
C MET A 44 -7.78 -12.62 -5.37
N THR A 45 -7.39 -11.37 -5.53
CA THR A 45 -6.84 -10.54 -4.44
C THR A 45 -7.97 -10.11 -3.52
N ALA A 46 -7.75 -10.21 -2.24
CA ALA A 46 -8.70 -9.77 -1.21
C ALA A 46 -7.97 -9.10 -0.05
N SER A 47 -8.50 -7.97 0.42
CA SER A 47 -8.09 -7.25 1.64
C SER A 47 -9.04 -7.50 2.82
N SER A 48 -10.10 -8.27 2.59
CA SER A 48 -11.15 -8.53 3.58
C SER A 48 -10.84 -9.70 4.54
N PHE A 49 -9.66 -10.32 4.41
CA PHE A 49 -9.24 -11.44 5.27
C PHE A 49 -9.15 -11.02 6.74
N ASN A 50 -9.75 -11.83 7.64
CA ASN A 50 -9.66 -11.64 9.08
C ASN A 50 -9.76 -12.96 9.85
N SER A 51 -9.23 -12.98 11.08
CA SER A 51 -9.40 -14.09 12.02
C SER A 51 -10.79 -14.06 12.64
N VAL A 52 -11.35 -15.24 12.95
CA VAL A 52 -12.68 -15.39 13.59
C VAL A 52 -12.58 -16.12 14.91
N SER A 53 -11.94 -17.29 14.94
CA SER A 53 -11.88 -18.16 16.12
C SER A 53 -10.56 -18.90 16.19
N MET A 54 -10.13 -19.25 17.39
CA MET A 54 -8.96 -20.09 17.61
C MET A 54 -9.32 -21.56 17.84
N ASP A 55 -10.53 -21.83 18.32
CA ASP A 55 -11.06 -23.18 18.55
C ASP A 55 -12.56 -23.21 18.24
N PRO A 56 -12.96 -23.85 17.09
CA PRO A 56 -12.09 -24.30 16.02
C PRO A 56 -11.36 -23.12 15.33
N PRO A 57 -10.23 -23.38 14.63
CA PRO A 57 -9.46 -22.31 13.97
C PRO A 57 -10.20 -21.80 12.73
N LEU A 58 -10.88 -20.67 12.84
CA LEU A 58 -11.69 -20.09 11.79
C LEU A 58 -11.11 -18.75 11.31
N ILE A 59 -11.19 -18.56 10.00
CA ILE A 59 -10.93 -17.28 9.31
C ILE A 59 -12.13 -16.87 8.47
N LEU A 60 -12.21 -15.60 8.10
CA LEU A 60 -13.18 -15.13 7.11
C LEU A 60 -12.49 -14.27 6.04
N TRP A 61 -13.18 -14.16 4.91
CA TRP A 61 -12.91 -13.18 3.86
C TRP A 61 -14.21 -12.96 3.07
N SER A 62 -14.24 -11.93 2.21
CA SER A 62 -15.45 -11.59 1.45
C SER A 62 -15.13 -11.44 -0.02
N VAL A 63 -16.07 -11.89 -0.88
CA VAL A 63 -16.02 -11.75 -2.33
C VAL A 63 -17.26 -11.00 -2.82
N THR A 64 -17.07 -9.99 -3.68
CA THR A 64 -18.20 -9.29 -4.31
C THR A 64 -19.02 -10.24 -5.18
N LYS A 65 -20.34 -10.20 -5.10
CA LYS A 65 -21.26 -11.06 -5.86
C LYS A 65 -21.10 -10.87 -7.39
N SER A 66 -20.62 -9.70 -7.81
CA SER A 66 -20.37 -9.38 -9.23
C SER A 66 -19.05 -9.94 -9.78
N ALA A 67 -18.16 -10.47 -8.94
CA ALA A 67 -16.92 -11.06 -9.41
C ALA A 67 -17.17 -12.35 -10.18
N LEU A 68 -16.46 -12.54 -11.31
CA LEU A 68 -16.60 -13.75 -12.14
C LEU A 68 -16.29 -15.05 -11.36
N SER A 69 -15.40 -14.98 -10.39
CA SER A 69 -15.03 -16.11 -9.52
C SER A 69 -15.96 -16.30 -8.31
N ALA A 70 -16.90 -15.40 -8.06
CA ALA A 70 -17.78 -15.48 -6.88
C ALA A 70 -18.60 -16.78 -6.81
N PRO A 71 -19.19 -17.29 -7.91
CA PRO A 71 -19.91 -18.57 -7.87
C PRO A 71 -19.03 -19.72 -7.40
N VAL A 72 -17.78 -19.77 -7.88
CA VAL A 72 -16.83 -20.82 -7.50
C VAL A 72 -16.53 -20.77 -6.00
N PHE A 73 -16.18 -19.60 -5.48
CA PHE A 73 -15.87 -19.43 -4.06
C PHE A 73 -17.08 -19.66 -3.15
N LYS A 74 -18.28 -19.37 -3.61
CA LYS A 74 -19.52 -19.64 -2.88
C LYS A 74 -19.77 -21.13 -2.71
N GLU A 75 -19.42 -21.95 -3.70
CA GLU A 75 -19.80 -23.36 -3.77
C GLU A 75 -18.63 -24.33 -3.45
N THR A 76 -17.38 -23.83 -3.48
CA THR A 76 -16.22 -24.70 -3.26
C THR A 76 -16.18 -25.24 -1.83
N ALA A 77 -15.83 -26.52 -1.68
CA ALA A 77 -15.59 -27.13 -0.37
C ALA A 77 -14.24 -26.74 0.23
N HIS A 78 -13.29 -26.29 -0.61
CA HIS A 78 -11.91 -26.02 -0.18
C HIS A 78 -11.37 -24.77 -0.86
N PHE A 79 -10.58 -24.00 -0.12
CA PHE A 79 -9.83 -22.87 -0.66
C PHE A 79 -8.51 -22.66 0.10
N ALA A 80 -7.59 -21.94 -0.49
CA ALA A 80 -6.34 -21.55 0.16
C ALA A 80 -6.21 -20.02 0.19
N VAL A 81 -5.81 -19.47 1.33
CA VAL A 81 -5.51 -18.05 1.50
C VAL A 81 -4.02 -17.86 1.59
N HIS A 82 -3.47 -17.02 0.72
CA HIS A 82 -2.05 -16.68 0.65
C HIS A 82 -1.86 -15.25 1.12
N VAL A 83 -1.15 -15.04 2.23
CA VAL A 83 -0.75 -13.70 2.68
C VAL A 83 0.50 -13.31 1.92
N LEU A 84 0.44 -12.18 1.19
CA LEU A 84 1.50 -11.77 0.29
C LEU A 84 2.69 -11.15 1.02
N ALA A 85 3.88 -11.44 0.48
CA ALA A 85 5.11 -10.74 0.84
C ALA A 85 5.14 -9.33 0.22
N SER A 86 5.90 -8.42 0.81
CA SER A 86 6.11 -7.05 0.31
C SER A 86 6.61 -6.98 -1.13
N SER A 87 7.33 -8.00 -1.60
CA SER A 87 7.82 -8.14 -2.98
C SER A 87 6.76 -8.60 -4.00
N GLN A 88 5.54 -8.93 -3.56
CA GLN A 88 4.51 -9.55 -4.42
C GLN A 88 3.42 -8.56 -4.89
N VAL A 89 3.75 -7.29 -5.03
CA VAL A 89 2.83 -6.24 -5.52
C VAL A 89 2.27 -6.59 -6.91
N GLU A 90 3.13 -6.99 -7.86
CA GLU A 90 2.69 -7.36 -9.21
C GLU A 90 1.72 -8.56 -9.20
N LEU A 91 1.98 -9.53 -8.32
CA LEU A 91 1.10 -10.68 -8.15
C LEU A 91 -0.27 -10.26 -7.60
N SER A 92 -0.28 -9.36 -6.61
CA SER A 92 -1.50 -8.76 -6.07
C SER A 92 -2.33 -8.09 -7.17
N ASN A 93 -1.72 -7.22 -7.96
CA ASN A 93 -2.38 -6.51 -9.06
C ASN A 93 -2.93 -7.46 -10.13
N ARG A 94 -2.17 -8.51 -10.45
CA ARG A 94 -2.60 -9.51 -11.42
C ARG A 94 -3.89 -10.20 -10.99
N PHE A 95 -4.00 -10.59 -9.72
CA PHE A 95 -5.17 -11.26 -9.18
C PHE A 95 -6.32 -10.31 -8.82
N ALA A 96 -6.07 -9.01 -8.73
CA ALA A 96 -7.10 -7.98 -8.54
C ALA A 96 -7.89 -7.67 -9.82
N ARG A 97 -7.28 -7.84 -11.00
CA ARG A 97 -7.93 -7.54 -12.29
C ARG A 97 -9.10 -8.47 -12.59
N SER A 98 -10.13 -7.94 -13.26
CA SER A 98 -11.25 -8.73 -13.77
C SER A 98 -10.89 -9.42 -15.10
N GLY A 99 -11.43 -10.62 -15.34
CA GLY A 99 -11.24 -11.37 -16.60
C GLY A 99 -9.95 -12.15 -16.68
N SER A 100 -9.69 -12.77 -17.83
CA SER A 100 -8.53 -13.53 -18.31
C SER A 100 -7.78 -14.45 -17.33
N ASP A 101 -7.04 -15.39 -17.88
CA ASP A 101 -6.25 -16.39 -17.18
C ASP A 101 -5.18 -15.74 -16.28
N LYS A 102 -5.54 -15.56 -15.01
CA LYS A 102 -4.64 -15.00 -14.00
C LYS A 102 -3.48 -15.93 -13.66
N PHE A 103 -3.56 -17.21 -14.03
CA PHE A 103 -2.55 -18.23 -13.79
C PHE A 103 -1.62 -18.44 -14.98
N ALA A 104 -1.88 -17.85 -16.15
CA ALA A 104 -1.04 -17.99 -17.34
C ALA A 104 0.42 -17.65 -17.06
N GLY A 105 1.34 -18.59 -17.34
CA GLY A 105 2.77 -18.41 -17.12
C GLY A 105 3.21 -18.34 -15.65
N LEU A 106 2.30 -18.57 -14.68
CA LEU A 106 2.69 -18.68 -13.27
C LEU A 106 3.10 -20.12 -12.94
N THR A 107 4.22 -20.27 -12.22
CA THR A 107 4.57 -21.52 -11.57
C THR A 107 3.84 -21.62 -10.24
N TYR A 108 2.99 -22.63 -10.08
CA TYR A 108 2.31 -22.92 -8.83
C TYR A 108 2.21 -24.43 -8.62
N THR A 109 2.00 -24.86 -7.40
CA THR A 109 1.73 -26.27 -7.04
C THR A 109 0.28 -26.41 -6.58
N SER A 110 -0.10 -27.58 -6.08
CA SER A 110 -1.42 -27.80 -5.47
C SER A 110 -1.25 -28.31 -4.04
N ASN A 111 -2.14 -27.87 -3.13
CA ASN A 111 -2.22 -28.47 -1.80
C ASN A 111 -2.96 -29.84 -1.83
N ALA A 112 -3.14 -30.48 -0.69
CA ALA A 112 -3.79 -31.79 -0.59
C ALA A 112 -5.26 -31.79 -1.08
N ALA A 113 -5.95 -30.65 -1.00
CA ALA A 113 -7.31 -30.47 -1.50
C ALA A 113 -7.36 -30.02 -2.98
N GLY A 114 -6.20 -29.92 -3.65
CA GLY A 114 -6.09 -29.53 -5.05
C GLY A 114 -6.10 -28.02 -5.28
N CYS A 115 -6.21 -27.17 -4.27
CA CYS A 115 -6.18 -25.72 -4.44
C CYS A 115 -4.79 -25.25 -4.91
N PRO A 116 -4.72 -24.28 -5.84
CA PRO A 116 -3.45 -23.71 -6.29
C PRO A 116 -2.67 -23.08 -5.13
N VAL A 117 -1.36 -23.37 -5.07
CA VAL A 117 -0.42 -22.84 -4.08
C VAL A 117 0.56 -21.91 -4.77
N LEU A 118 0.49 -20.62 -4.44
CA LEU A 118 1.37 -19.60 -4.97
C LEU A 118 2.69 -19.54 -4.17
N PRO A 119 3.84 -19.50 -4.84
CA PRO A 119 5.14 -19.43 -4.16
C PRO A 119 5.41 -18.05 -3.56
N GLY A 120 6.32 -17.98 -2.60
CA GLY A 120 6.86 -16.72 -2.05
C GLY A 120 5.94 -15.96 -1.09
N CYS A 121 4.77 -16.50 -0.74
CA CYS A 121 3.87 -15.88 0.24
C CYS A 121 4.39 -16.07 1.66
N ILE A 122 4.17 -15.10 2.54
CA ILE A 122 4.64 -15.15 3.94
C ILE A 122 3.83 -16.10 4.81
N ALA A 123 2.56 -16.31 4.47
CA ALA A 123 1.74 -17.33 5.12
C ALA A 123 0.74 -17.92 4.13
N ARG A 124 0.35 -19.17 4.36
CA ARG A 124 -0.72 -19.83 3.65
C ARG A 124 -1.60 -20.57 4.64
N PHE A 125 -2.92 -20.44 4.47
CA PHE A 125 -3.94 -21.15 5.21
C PHE A 125 -4.71 -22.03 4.23
N ASP A 126 -4.65 -23.36 4.39
CA ASP A 126 -5.48 -24.30 3.64
C ASP A 126 -6.77 -24.53 4.44
N CYS A 127 -7.93 -24.26 3.82
CA CYS A 127 -9.20 -24.20 4.50
C CYS A 127 -10.25 -25.12 3.89
N ASN A 128 -11.06 -25.71 4.76
CA ASN A 128 -12.39 -26.21 4.42
C ASN A 128 -13.38 -25.08 4.53
N THR A 129 -14.33 -24.95 3.60
CA THR A 129 -15.41 -24.00 3.72
C THR A 129 -16.32 -24.40 4.88
N TRP A 130 -16.35 -23.57 5.94
CA TRP A 130 -17.17 -23.79 7.12
C TRP A 130 -18.61 -23.32 6.91
N GLN A 131 -18.77 -22.07 6.45
CA GLN A 131 -20.06 -21.45 6.23
C GLN A 131 -19.94 -20.27 5.26
N VAL A 132 -21.01 -20.04 4.49
CA VAL A 132 -21.14 -18.87 3.60
C VAL A 132 -22.35 -18.06 4.03
N TYR A 133 -22.15 -16.75 4.26
CA TYR A 133 -23.21 -15.84 4.64
C TYR A 133 -23.43 -14.76 3.57
N GLU A 134 -24.65 -14.28 3.49
CA GLU A 134 -24.98 -13.14 2.67
C GLU A 134 -24.60 -11.83 3.38
N GLY A 135 -23.74 -11.02 2.75
CA GLY A 135 -23.22 -9.75 3.28
C GLY A 135 -23.53 -8.58 2.34
N GLY A 136 -24.80 -8.39 1.96
CA GLY A 136 -25.19 -7.31 1.05
C GLY A 136 -24.76 -7.61 -0.39
N ASP A 137 -23.87 -6.80 -0.96
CA ASP A 137 -23.29 -7.00 -2.30
C ASP A 137 -22.12 -8.00 -2.34
N HIS A 138 -21.78 -8.60 -1.17
CA HIS A 138 -20.73 -9.60 -1.00
C HIS A 138 -21.26 -10.93 -0.47
N TRP A 139 -20.49 -12.00 -0.68
CA TRP A 139 -20.53 -13.22 0.10
C TRP A 139 -19.43 -13.18 1.15
N ILE A 140 -19.79 -13.47 2.43
CA ILE A 140 -18.82 -13.66 3.52
C ILE A 140 -18.57 -15.15 3.65
N ILE A 141 -17.34 -15.56 3.43
CA ILE A 141 -16.91 -16.95 3.43
C ILE A 141 -16.08 -17.20 4.68
N VAL A 142 -16.55 -18.11 5.52
CA VAL A 142 -15.82 -18.59 6.69
C VAL A 142 -15.16 -19.91 6.36
N GLY A 143 -13.89 -20.05 6.70
CA GLY A 143 -13.12 -21.27 6.49
C GLY A 143 -12.53 -21.79 7.78
N GLU A 144 -12.60 -23.11 7.96
CA GLU A 144 -11.85 -23.83 8.99
C GLU A 144 -10.45 -24.12 8.46
N VAL A 145 -9.44 -23.63 9.16
CA VAL A 145 -8.04 -23.84 8.81
C VAL A 145 -7.62 -25.26 9.17
N VAL A 146 -7.32 -26.07 8.17
CA VAL A 146 -6.90 -27.48 8.34
C VAL A 146 -5.39 -27.67 8.21
N ASN A 147 -4.70 -26.70 7.61
CA ASN A 147 -3.23 -26.69 7.51
C ASN A 147 -2.76 -25.22 7.35
N LEU A 148 -1.57 -24.92 7.85
CA LEU A 148 -0.94 -23.63 7.70
C LEU A 148 0.57 -23.76 7.44
N VAL A 149 1.09 -22.82 6.65
CA VAL A 149 2.53 -22.63 6.43
C VAL A 149 2.84 -21.17 6.69
N LYS A 150 3.96 -20.90 7.38
CA LYS A 150 4.42 -19.53 7.67
C LYS A 150 5.91 -19.40 7.38
N HIS A 151 6.29 -18.30 6.74
CA HIS A 151 7.66 -17.90 6.50
C HIS A 151 7.98 -16.60 7.23
N ASN A 152 9.26 -16.33 7.46
CA ASN A 152 9.73 -15.07 8.06
C ASN A 152 10.11 -14.11 6.92
N ASP A 153 9.14 -13.33 6.48
CA ASP A 153 9.33 -12.29 5.49
C ASP A 153 8.41 -11.10 5.83
N GLU A 154 8.62 -9.97 5.17
CA GLU A 154 7.81 -8.77 5.37
C GLU A 154 6.48 -8.87 4.61
N GLY A 155 5.37 -8.59 5.30
CA GLY A 155 4.03 -8.65 4.72
C GLY A 155 3.69 -7.42 3.88
N LEU A 156 2.98 -7.64 2.77
CA LEU A 156 2.39 -6.57 1.98
C LEU A 156 1.17 -5.99 2.70
N VAL A 157 1.13 -4.67 2.83
CA VAL A 157 0.03 -3.91 3.45
C VAL A 157 -0.63 -3.05 2.38
N PHE A 158 -1.94 -2.84 2.49
CA PHE A 158 -2.70 -1.90 1.67
C PHE A 158 -3.43 -0.90 2.56
N CYS A 159 -3.25 0.40 2.31
CA CYS A 159 -3.84 1.49 3.07
C CYS A 159 -3.96 2.73 2.21
N ASP A 160 -5.07 3.45 2.29
CA ASP A 160 -5.33 4.68 1.52
C ASP A 160 -5.05 4.54 0.02
N GLY A 161 -5.47 3.40 -0.57
CA GLY A 161 -5.30 3.14 -2.00
C GLY A 161 -3.85 2.83 -2.42
N SER A 162 -2.94 2.59 -1.46
CA SER A 162 -1.51 2.38 -1.74
C SER A 162 -0.96 1.14 -1.04
N TYR A 163 -0.02 0.47 -1.70
CA TYR A 163 0.76 -0.58 -1.04
C TYR A 163 1.78 0.01 -0.09
N ALA A 164 2.02 -0.69 1.01
CA ALA A 164 2.96 -0.30 2.05
C ALA A 164 3.61 -1.53 2.69
N ILE A 165 4.61 -1.30 3.51
CA ILE A 165 5.23 -2.31 4.38
C ILE A 165 4.91 -1.93 5.83
N ALA A 166 4.50 -2.90 6.63
CA ALA A 166 4.28 -2.70 8.06
C ALA A 166 5.63 -2.58 8.78
N ASN A 167 5.96 -1.38 9.24
CA ASN A 167 7.10 -1.19 10.12
C ASN A 167 6.64 -1.23 11.58
N PRO A 168 7.23 -2.07 12.46
CA PRO A 168 6.94 -2.04 13.88
C PRO A 168 7.19 -0.64 14.45
N ILE A 169 6.20 -0.09 15.15
CA ILE A 169 6.46 1.09 15.99
C ILE A 169 7.44 0.62 17.06
N ALA A 170 8.66 1.17 17.04
CA ALA A 170 9.60 0.91 18.12
C ALA A 170 8.89 1.25 19.44
N ALA A 171 8.61 0.22 20.25
CA ALA A 171 8.11 0.44 21.59
C ALA A 171 9.07 1.44 22.23
N THR A 172 8.53 2.56 22.71
CA THR A 172 9.28 3.55 23.48
C THR A 172 9.60 2.87 24.81
N ARG A 173 10.56 1.94 24.82
CA ARG A 173 11.30 1.65 26.02
C ARG A 173 12.07 2.93 26.28
N GLN A 174 11.59 3.73 27.21
CA GLN A 174 12.44 4.64 27.95
C GLN A 174 13.49 3.76 28.63
N THR A 175 14.54 3.45 27.92
CA THR A 175 15.77 3.00 28.55
C THR A 175 16.28 4.24 29.27
N PRO A 176 16.45 4.21 30.64
CA PRO A 176 17.12 5.29 31.32
C PRO A 176 18.46 5.48 30.62
N ALA A 177 18.83 6.72 30.34
CA ALA A 177 20.11 7.05 29.76
C ALA A 177 21.17 6.47 30.70
N THR A 178 21.73 5.33 30.36
CA THR A 178 22.92 4.80 30.98
C THR A 178 24.06 5.68 30.50
N GLN A 179 24.49 6.61 31.34
CA GLN A 179 25.78 7.25 31.23
C GLN A 179 26.84 6.15 31.34
N GLY A 180 27.49 5.81 30.23
CA GLY A 180 28.59 4.87 30.26
C GLY A 180 28.96 4.41 28.85
N GLY A 181 30.05 4.96 28.28
CA GLY A 181 30.89 4.40 27.24
C GLY A 181 30.22 4.18 25.89
N SER A 182 30.47 5.05 24.93
CA SER A 182 30.12 4.87 23.52
C SER A 182 31.03 3.79 22.91
N GLU A 183 30.71 2.52 23.04
CA GLU A 183 31.09 1.57 22.00
C GLU A 183 30.13 1.85 20.83
N GLU A 184 30.63 2.50 19.77
CA GLU A 184 29.92 2.70 18.52
C GLU A 184 29.52 1.32 18.00
N SER A 185 28.21 1.06 17.95
CA SER A 185 27.72 -0.18 17.36
C SER A 185 28.04 -0.16 15.85
N PRO A 186 28.53 -1.27 15.27
CA PRO A 186 28.80 -1.32 13.83
C PRO A 186 27.62 -0.86 12.96
N VAL A 187 26.39 -0.98 13.47
CA VAL A 187 25.17 -0.55 12.76
C VAL A 187 25.03 0.98 12.70
N ASP A 188 25.64 1.73 13.62
CA ASP A 188 25.59 3.19 13.63
C ASP A 188 26.39 3.81 12.44
N ASN A 189 27.30 3.04 11.84
CA ASN A 189 28.07 3.42 10.65
C ASN A 189 27.43 2.87 9.35
N LEU A 190 26.30 2.19 9.41
CA LEU A 190 25.62 1.67 8.24
C LEU A 190 24.72 2.74 7.62
N LEU A 191 25.02 3.17 6.39
CA LEU A 191 24.29 4.23 5.67
C LEU A 191 22.78 3.93 5.62
N LEU A 192 22.38 2.72 5.21
CA LEU A 192 20.99 2.32 5.10
C LEU A 192 20.23 2.44 6.42
N TYR A 193 20.87 2.05 7.53
CA TYR A 193 20.29 2.15 8.87
C TYR A 193 20.06 3.62 9.28
N ASN A 194 21.05 4.48 9.03
CA ASN A 194 20.93 5.90 9.34
C ASN A 194 19.90 6.62 8.47
N LEU A 195 19.82 6.27 7.17
CA LEU A 195 18.78 6.78 6.28
C LEU A 195 17.38 6.39 6.75
N ALA A 196 17.16 5.12 7.12
CA ALA A 196 15.88 4.65 7.63
C ALA A 196 15.46 5.39 8.91
N ARG A 197 16.40 5.60 9.85
CA ARG A 197 16.16 6.37 11.10
C ARG A 197 15.83 7.83 10.82
N ALA A 198 16.66 8.48 10.00
CA ALA A 198 16.47 9.89 9.64
C ALA A 198 15.12 10.10 8.92
N THR A 199 14.83 9.28 7.92
CA THR A 199 13.55 9.32 7.19
C THR A 199 12.38 9.18 8.13
N ARG A 200 12.39 8.21 9.04
CA ARG A 200 11.30 8.01 10.00
C ARG A 200 11.12 9.23 10.92
N GLN A 201 12.20 9.73 11.51
CA GLN A 201 12.12 10.86 12.46
C GLN A 201 11.66 12.17 11.80
N MET A 202 12.06 12.39 10.54
CA MET A 202 11.69 13.61 9.79
C MET A 202 10.28 13.50 9.20
N SER A 203 9.89 12.32 8.71
CA SER A 203 8.62 12.12 7.98
C SER A 203 7.39 12.27 8.87
N ASP A 204 7.42 11.83 10.13
CA ASP A 204 6.22 11.79 10.98
C ASP A 204 5.56 13.16 11.14
N ARG A 205 6.35 14.18 11.46
CA ARG A 205 5.86 15.56 11.62
C ARG A 205 5.40 16.15 10.28
N PHE A 206 6.16 15.89 9.23
CA PHE A 206 5.85 16.38 7.90
C PHE A 206 4.56 15.75 7.35
N HIS A 207 4.41 14.43 7.45
CA HIS A 207 3.20 13.73 7.03
C HIS A 207 1.95 14.17 7.84
N GLN A 208 2.12 14.50 9.11
CA GLN A 208 1.04 15.09 9.90
C GLN A 208 0.60 16.46 9.33
N ALA A 209 1.56 17.32 8.96
CA ALA A 209 1.25 18.60 8.33
C ALA A 209 0.58 18.43 6.95
N VAL A 210 1.04 17.46 6.14
CA VAL A 210 0.40 17.11 4.87
C VAL A 210 -1.07 16.74 5.09
N ARG A 211 -1.36 15.83 6.03
CA ARG A 211 -2.74 15.43 6.34
C ARG A 211 -3.58 16.59 6.88
N SER A 212 -2.99 17.46 7.72
CA SER A 212 -3.68 18.65 8.25
C SER A 212 -4.00 19.69 7.17
N SER A 213 -3.30 19.67 6.03
CA SER A 213 -3.62 20.50 4.85
C SER A 213 -4.74 19.93 3.98
N GLY A 214 -5.31 18.76 4.36
CA GLY A 214 -6.35 18.06 3.60
C GLY A 214 -5.81 17.26 2.42
N LEU A 215 -4.51 17.00 2.36
CA LEU A 215 -3.91 16.12 1.34
C LEU A 215 -3.54 14.76 1.93
N THR A 216 -3.63 13.73 1.10
CA THR A 216 -2.97 12.45 1.39
C THR A 216 -1.48 12.57 1.06
N VAL A 217 -0.64 11.73 1.66
CA VAL A 217 0.81 11.72 1.36
C VAL A 217 1.10 11.39 -0.11
N PRO A 218 0.39 10.42 -0.75
CA PRO A 218 0.49 10.20 -2.19
C PRO A 218 0.11 11.44 -3.02
N ALA A 219 -1.01 12.10 -2.69
CA ALA A 219 -1.44 13.31 -3.39
C ALA A 219 -0.40 14.44 -3.30
N TRP A 220 0.16 14.65 -2.10
CA TRP A 220 1.26 15.59 -1.92
C TRP A 220 2.48 15.24 -2.78
N ARG A 221 2.92 13.97 -2.83
CA ARG A 221 4.07 13.54 -3.64
C ARG A 221 3.86 13.84 -5.12
N VAL A 222 2.66 13.59 -5.63
CA VAL A 222 2.30 13.90 -7.01
C VAL A 222 2.33 15.39 -7.26
N LEU A 223 1.62 16.20 -6.46
CA LEU A 223 1.58 17.65 -6.62
C LEU A 223 2.97 18.30 -6.45
N ALA A 224 3.78 17.83 -5.50
CA ALA A 224 5.16 18.26 -5.34
C ALA A 224 6.01 17.94 -6.57
N SER A 225 5.80 16.79 -7.20
CA SER A 225 6.48 16.40 -8.44
C SER A 225 6.05 17.21 -9.66
N LEU A 226 4.86 17.81 -9.63
CA LEU A 226 4.32 18.68 -10.67
C LEU A 226 4.58 20.18 -10.39
N TYR A 227 5.21 20.50 -9.26
CA TYR A 227 5.50 21.89 -8.90
C TYR A 227 6.46 22.51 -9.92
N GLY A 228 6.22 23.79 -10.30
CA GLY A 228 7.02 24.52 -11.28
C GLY A 228 6.52 24.38 -12.73
N GLN A 229 5.29 23.95 -12.95
CA GLN A 229 4.61 23.85 -14.27
C GLN A 229 5.30 22.93 -15.28
N THR A 230 6.08 21.95 -14.82
CA THR A 230 6.68 20.96 -15.70
C THR A 230 5.69 19.85 -15.97
N ALA A 231 5.29 19.70 -17.24
CA ALA A 231 4.50 18.54 -17.66
C ALA A 231 5.31 17.24 -17.47
N ARG A 232 4.69 16.22 -16.88
CA ARG A 232 5.35 14.94 -16.63
C ARG A 232 4.54 13.80 -17.20
N GLN A 233 5.24 12.84 -17.79
CA GLN A 233 4.66 11.59 -18.25
C GLN A 233 4.32 10.69 -17.06
N LEU A 234 3.28 9.86 -17.20
CA LEU A 234 2.85 8.91 -16.18
C LEU A 234 3.98 7.99 -15.68
N PRO A 235 4.86 7.42 -16.54
CA PRO A 235 5.99 6.60 -16.07
C PRO A 235 7.00 7.37 -15.21
N ASP A 236 7.32 8.64 -15.57
CA ASP A 236 8.22 9.48 -14.78
C ASP A 236 7.63 9.79 -13.39
N LEU A 237 6.33 10.12 -13.35
CA LEU A 237 5.61 10.34 -12.08
C LEU A 237 5.57 9.08 -11.22
N ALA A 238 5.29 7.92 -11.80
CA ALA A 238 5.27 6.65 -11.08
C ALA A 238 6.63 6.35 -10.41
N ASN A 239 7.72 6.51 -11.16
CA ASN A 239 9.08 6.31 -10.64
C ASN A 239 9.44 7.32 -9.53
N ARG A 240 9.04 8.59 -9.67
CA ARG A 240 9.34 9.65 -8.68
C ARG A 240 8.55 9.51 -7.39
N THR A 241 7.30 9.08 -7.51
CA THR A 241 6.37 9.02 -6.37
C THR A 241 6.35 7.65 -5.71
N PHE A 242 6.92 6.63 -6.35
CA PHE A 242 6.82 5.23 -5.97
C PHE A 242 5.36 4.76 -5.87
N ILE A 243 4.50 5.30 -6.76
CA ILE A 243 3.08 4.94 -6.89
C ILE A 243 2.92 4.16 -8.20
N GLU A 244 2.24 3.04 -8.14
CA GLU A 244 1.96 2.24 -9.33
C GLU A 244 1.08 3.02 -10.33
N LYS A 245 1.28 2.74 -11.64
CA LYS A 245 0.65 3.51 -12.72
C LYS A 245 -0.87 3.51 -12.66
N GLU A 246 -1.47 2.38 -12.29
CA GLU A 246 -2.92 2.24 -12.17
C GLU A 246 -3.46 3.12 -11.03
N ILE A 247 -2.86 3.02 -9.85
CA ILE A 247 -3.22 3.84 -8.67
C ILE A 247 -2.95 5.32 -8.94
N LEU A 248 -1.81 5.61 -9.58
CA LEU A 248 -1.44 6.97 -9.94
C LEU A 248 -2.43 7.58 -10.94
N THR A 249 -2.94 6.80 -11.88
CA THR A 249 -3.95 7.26 -12.85
C THR A 249 -5.24 7.66 -12.14
N ASP A 250 -5.73 6.84 -11.21
CA ASP A 250 -6.93 7.14 -10.43
C ASP A 250 -6.71 8.38 -9.54
N LEU A 251 -5.55 8.49 -8.91
CA LEU A 251 -5.18 9.64 -8.08
C LEU A 251 -5.09 10.92 -8.90
N LEU A 252 -4.51 10.87 -10.10
CA LEU A 252 -4.43 12.01 -11.01
C LEU A 252 -5.83 12.45 -11.49
N GLN A 253 -6.74 11.52 -11.69
CA GLN A 253 -8.13 11.85 -12.03
C GLN A 253 -8.83 12.58 -10.87
N LEU A 254 -8.66 12.13 -9.63
CA LEU A 254 -9.18 12.82 -8.45
C LEU A 254 -8.60 14.23 -8.31
N LEU A 255 -7.28 14.37 -8.44
CA LEU A 255 -6.61 15.68 -8.36
C LEU A 255 -7.06 16.64 -9.47
N LYS A 256 -7.37 16.11 -10.66
CA LYS A 256 -7.96 16.89 -11.76
C LYS A 256 -9.38 17.36 -11.42
N GLU A 257 -10.21 16.49 -10.83
CA GLU A 257 -11.57 16.85 -10.41
C GLU A 257 -11.56 17.94 -9.33
N GLU A 258 -10.55 17.92 -8.45
CA GLU A 258 -10.30 18.97 -7.47
C GLU A 258 -9.67 20.25 -8.09
N GLY A 259 -9.33 20.22 -9.38
CA GLY A 259 -8.70 21.36 -10.08
C GLY A 259 -7.23 21.58 -9.71
N LEU A 260 -6.55 20.60 -9.09
CA LEU A 260 -5.16 20.70 -8.61
C LEU A 260 -4.13 20.31 -9.68
N CYS A 261 -4.54 19.56 -10.70
CA CYS A 261 -3.73 19.27 -11.88
C CYS A 261 -4.59 19.22 -13.15
N GLU A 262 -3.94 19.28 -14.32
CA GLU A 262 -4.51 19.03 -15.62
C GLU A 262 -3.91 17.77 -16.23
N LEU A 263 -4.74 17.04 -17.00
CA LEU A 263 -4.31 15.86 -17.74
C LEU A 263 -4.37 16.15 -19.24
N GLN A 264 -3.28 15.87 -19.93
CA GLN A 264 -3.11 16.07 -21.35
C GLN A 264 -2.62 14.78 -21.98
N TYR A 265 -2.96 14.57 -23.27
CA TYR A 265 -2.42 13.47 -24.06
C TYR A 265 -1.48 14.04 -25.10
N ASN A 266 -0.25 13.58 -25.12
CA ASN A 266 0.74 13.92 -26.12
C ASN A 266 1.24 12.62 -26.76
N ASP A 267 1.10 12.48 -28.08
CA ASP A 267 1.47 11.28 -28.84
C ASP A 267 0.89 9.96 -28.27
N GLY A 268 -0.30 10.04 -27.67
CA GLY A 268 -0.98 8.90 -27.04
C GLY A 268 -0.53 8.60 -25.60
N GLU A 269 0.42 9.34 -25.06
CA GLU A 269 0.88 9.21 -23.67
C GLU A 269 0.17 10.21 -22.76
N LEU A 270 -0.23 9.74 -21.58
CA LEU A 270 -0.83 10.56 -20.54
C LEU A 270 0.24 11.40 -19.85
N MET A 271 0.03 12.71 -19.83
CA MET A 271 0.85 13.68 -19.13
C MET A 271 0.02 14.43 -18.10
N ALA A 272 0.63 14.78 -16.98
CA ALA A 272 0.04 15.61 -15.94
C ALA A 272 0.81 16.93 -15.80
N VAL A 273 0.08 18.01 -15.53
CA VAL A 273 0.62 19.36 -15.27
C VAL A 273 -0.04 19.92 -14.02
N GLY A 274 0.75 20.48 -13.11
CA GLY A 274 0.20 21.18 -11.93
C GLY A 274 -0.50 22.47 -12.32
N THR A 275 -1.66 22.71 -11.74
CA THR A 275 -2.36 24.01 -11.86
C THR A 275 -1.81 25.02 -10.85
N GLN A 276 -2.18 26.30 -10.99
CA GLN A 276 -1.88 27.33 -10.00
C GLN A 276 -2.44 26.94 -8.61
N ALA A 277 -3.67 26.41 -8.55
CA ALA A 277 -4.28 25.94 -7.31
C ALA A 277 -3.50 24.78 -6.68
N GLY A 278 -3.01 23.84 -7.50
CA GLY A 278 -2.15 22.75 -7.04
C GLY A 278 -0.83 23.24 -6.47
N HIS A 279 -0.21 24.23 -7.12
CA HIS A 279 1.02 24.87 -6.62
C HIS A 279 0.81 25.58 -5.28
N GLU A 280 -0.24 26.36 -5.15
CA GLU A 280 -0.59 27.07 -3.91
C GLU A 280 -0.87 26.08 -2.77
N ARG A 281 -1.52 24.93 -3.09
CA ARG A 281 -1.85 23.89 -2.12
C ARG A 281 -0.62 23.26 -1.47
N VAL A 282 0.50 23.14 -2.18
CA VAL A 282 1.74 22.50 -1.66
C VAL A 282 2.80 23.51 -1.24
N GLN A 283 2.70 24.77 -1.63
CA GLN A 283 3.74 25.78 -1.38
C GLN A 283 4.10 25.94 0.09
N HIS A 284 3.10 25.97 0.97
CA HIS A 284 3.34 26.10 2.42
C HIS A 284 4.02 24.85 3.01
N LEU A 285 3.81 23.66 2.41
CA LEU A 285 4.44 22.43 2.84
C LEU A 285 5.93 22.40 2.49
N PHE A 286 6.33 23.02 1.39
CA PHE A 286 7.76 23.20 1.06
C PHE A 286 8.46 24.10 2.09
N ALA A 287 7.83 25.19 2.51
CA ALA A 287 8.40 26.07 3.53
C ALA A 287 8.56 25.34 4.88
N LEU A 288 7.55 24.54 5.26
CA LEU A 288 7.60 23.74 6.48
C LEU A 288 8.69 22.64 6.40
N GLY A 289 8.82 21.98 5.25
CA GLY A 289 9.89 21.00 4.99
C GLY A 289 11.26 21.63 5.15
N ALA A 290 11.49 22.79 4.51
CA ALA A 290 12.76 23.50 4.60
C ALA A 290 13.10 23.97 6.04
N GLU A 291 12.10 24.37 6.83
CA GLU A 291 12.31 24.70 8.25
C GLU A 291 12.72 23.48 9.07
N GLN A 292 12.09 22.32 8.84
CA GLN A 292 12.45 21.07 9.49
C GLN A 292 13.86 20.61 9.12
N GLU A 293 14.25 20.70 7.84
CA GLU A 293 15.59 20.37 7.37
C GLU A 293 16.64 21.27 8.01
N LYS A 294 16.39 22.58 8.06
CA LYS A 294 17.26 23.55 8.72
C LYS A 294 17.41 23.26 10.21
N SER A 295 16.33 22.88 10.89
CA SER A 295 16.35 22.49 12.31
C SER A 295 17.14 21.18 12.54
N ALA A 296 16.94 20.18 11.68
CA ALA A 296 17.62 18.90 11.79
C ALA A 296 19.14 19.01 11.54
N LEU A 297 19.55 19.96 10.70
CA LEU A 297 20.94 20.18 10.29
C LEU A 297 21.53 21.47 10.87
N ALA A 298 21.01 21.96 11.98
CA ALA A 298 21.40 23.26 12.58
C ALA A 298 22.91 23.41 12.84
N HIS A 299 23.62 22.30 13.02
CA HIS A 299 25.06 22.30 13.29
C HIS A 299 25.94 22.12 12.05
N THR A 300 25.34 21.79 10.86
CA THR A 300 26.10 21.53 9.64
C THR A 300 26.12 22.72 8.68
N GLY A 301 25.23 23.72 8.88
CA GLY A 301 25.09 24.88 8.00
C GLY A 301 24.52 24.58 6.62
N ASP A 302 24.31 25.61 5.82
CA ASP A 302 23.67 25.52 4.48
C ASP A 302 24.52 24.68 3.49
N GLN A 303 25.84 24.70 3.61
CA GLN A 303 26.74 23.89 2.77
C GLN A 303 26.58 22.39 3.08
N GLY A 304 26.48 22.02 4.35
CA GLY A 304 26.30 20.62 4.75
C GLY A 304 24.96 20.05 4.27
N LEU A 305 23.90 20.84 4.24
CA LEU A 305 22.61 20.44 3.66
C LEU A 305 22.74 20.20 2.15
N SER A 306 23.40 21.12 1.42
CA SER A 306 23.60 21.00 -0.02
C SER A 306 24.45 19.77 -0.37
N ASP A 307 25.50 19.50 0.37
CA ASP A 307 26.38 18.34 0.17
C ASP A 307 25.63 17.03 0.43
N LEU A 308 24.82 16.96 1.49
CA LEU A 308 23.99 15.80 1.80
C LEU A 308 22.96 15.52 0.69
N ILE A 309 22.26 16.52 0.21
CA ILE A 309 21.31 16.39 -0.90
C ILE A 309 22.01 15.89 -2.16
N ALA A 310 23.20 16.41 -2.49
CA ALA A 310 23.97 15.98 -3.64
C ALA A 310 24.38 14.49 -3.55
N LEU A 311 24.86 14.05 -2.38
CA LEU A 311 25.22 12.66 -2.12
C LEU A 311 24.01 11.71 -2.20
N LEU A 312 22.88 12.09 -1.63
CA LEU A 312 21.65 11.31 -1.71
C LEU A 312 21.15 11.20 -3.16
N ALA A 313 21.21 12.28 -3.93
CA ALA A 313 20.86 12.27 -5.35
C ALA A 313 21.78 11.34 -6.17
N GLU A 314 23.05 11.23 -5.81
CA GLU A 314 23.98 10.28 -6.41
C GLU A 314 23.61 8.83 -6.06
N VAL A 315 23.32 8.54 -4.80
CA VAL A 315 22.85 7.21 -4.36
C VAL A 315 21.61 6.80 -5.14
N VAL A 316 20.61 7.69 -5.28
CA VAL A 316 19.38 7.42 -6.03
C VAL A 316 19.68 7.11 -7.50
N ARG A 317 20.56 7.88 -8.16
CA ARG A 317 20.94 7.60 -9.55
C ARG A 317 21.60 6.23 -9.71
N ASN A 318 22.57 5.92 -8.86
CA ASN A 318 23.34 4.68 -8.96
C ASN A 318 22.47 3.44 -8.71
N THR A 319 21.56 3.50 -7.72
CA THR A 319 20.65 2.38 -7.42
C THR A 319 19.55 2.21 -8.48
N SER A 320 19.14 3.28 -9.17
CA SER A 320 18.15 3.19 -10.27
C SER A 320 18.73 2.54 -11.53
N GLU A 321 20.00 2.75 -11.84
CA GLU A 321 20.68 2.14 -12.98
C GLU A 321 20.90 0.62 -12.80
N GLU A 322 21.26 0.17 -11.60
CA GLU A 322 21.39 -1.25 -11.28
C GLU A 322 20.05 -2.00 -11.39
N SER A 323 18.96 -1.40 -10.97
CA SER A 323 17.62 -1.97 -11.11
C SER A 323 17.23 -2.19 -12.57
N LEU A 324 17.66 -1.30 -13.49
CA LEU A 324 17.43 -1.43 -14.93
C LEU A 324 18.32 -2.51 -15.59
N ALA A 325 19.51 -2.79 -15.04
CA ALA A 325 20.42 -3.81 -15.53
C ALA A 325 19.95 -5.23 -15.17
N HIS A 326 19.35 -5.44 -13.99
CA HIS A 326 18.86 -6.75 -13.53
C HIS A 326 17.50 -7.14 -14.13
N GLY A 327 16.73 -6.20 -14.65
CA GLY A 327 15.46 -6.46 -15.34
C GLY A 327 15.60 -6.90 -16.81
N ARG A 328 16.84 -7.04 -17.33
CA ARG A 328 17.14 -7.45 -18.72
C ARG A 328 17.85 -8.80 -18.85
N SER A 329 17.97 -9.56 -17.76
CA SER A 329 18.55 -10.92 -17.76
C SER A 329 17.48 -12.00 -17.59
#